data_5af41134ba5fb7b2f45f9c83824b152f
#
_entry.id   5af41134ba5fb7b2f45f9c83824b152f
#
_cell.length_a   1.000
_cell.length_b   1.000
_cell.length_c   1.000
_cell.angle_alpha   90.00
_cell.angle_beta   90.00
_cell.angle_gamma   90.00
#
_symmetry.space_group_name_H-M   'P 1'
#
loop_
_entity.id
_entity.type
_entity.pdbx_description
1 polymer ?
#
loop_
_entity_poly.entity_id
_entity_poly.type
_entity_poly.pdbx_seq_one_letter_code
_entity_poly.pdbx_strand_id
1 'polypeptide(L)'
;MLTQIINGHILTPQGWMKDGSVLISDGKILEVTNSDLAVIGAKVVDAKGMSIVPGFVAMNIHGGGGFDFSECTEEAFHGAVAAHQKHGATTIFPTVLAPEIGVIDKAVAVCEEMMRKKDGPILGLHIEGPYLNPKMAASLFIDKENPADPKEYKEILERTDCIKRWDSSPEIPGCLLYTSPSPRDQRGTRM
;
A
#
# COMPACT_ATOMS: atom_id res chain seq x y z
N MET A 1 -0.93 -22.26 13.26
CA MET A 1 -2.29 -22.43 13.86
C MET A 1 -3.30 -22.61 12.74
N LEU A 2 -4.13 -23.68 12.84
CA LEU A 2 -5.12 -24.00 11.80
C LEU A 2 -6.45 -23.29 12.12
N THR A 3 -7.01 -22.58 11.14
CA THR A 3 -8.29 -21.87 11.28
C THR A 3 -9.16 -22.20 10.09
N GLN A 4 -10.44 -22.49 10.33
CA GLN A 4 -11.42 -22.71 9.28
C GLN A 4 -12.54 -21.67 9.41
N ILE A 5 -12.82 -20.92 8.36
CA ILE A 5 -13.95 -20.00 8.27
C ILE A 5 -15.05 -20.73 7.49
N ILE A 6 -16.27 -20.81 8.04
CA ILE A 6 -17.40 -21.54 7.46
C ILE A 6 -18.62 -20.63 7.28
N ASN A 7 -19.62 -21.12 6.56
CA ASN A 7 -20.93 -20.48 6.40
C ASN A 7 -20.86 -19.06 5.84
N GLY A 8 -19.96 -18.79 4.88
CA GLY A 8 -19.81 -17.46 4.27
C GLY A 8 -20.00 -17.47 2.76
N HIS A 9 -20.31 -16.30 2.21
CA HIS A 9 -20.26 -16.04 0.77
C HIS A 9 -18.86 -15.59 0.40
N ILE A 10 -18.09 -16.45 -0.27
CA ILE A 10 -16.67 -16.21 -0.54
C ILE A 10 -16.50 -15.59 -1.93
N LEU A 11 -15.79 -14.46 -2.00
CA LEU A 11 -15.35 -13.88 -3.28
C LEU A 11 -14.08 -14.60 -3.76
N THR A 12 -14.18 -15.25 -4.90
CA THR A 12 -13.07 -15.94 -5.58
C THR A 12 -12.78 -15.26 -6.93
N PRO A 13 -11.64 -15.55 -7.58
CA PRO A 13 -11.37 -15.08 -8.94
C PRO A 13 -12.42 -15.53 -9.99
N GLN A 14 -13.15 -16.61 -9.72
CA GLN A 14 -14.21 -17.13 -10.58
C GLN A 14 -15.60 -16.57 -10.24
N GLY A 15 -15.69 -15.71 -9.22
CA GLY A 15 -16.94 -15.12 -8.76
C GLY A 15 -17.31 -15.56 -7.34
N TRP A 16 -18.57 -15.32 -6.96
CA TRP A 16 -19.09 -15.62 -5.63
C TRP A 16 -19.40 -17.11 -5.45
N MET A 17 -18.84 -17.69 -4.40
CA MET A 17 -19.13 -19.03 -3.92
C MET A 17 -20.02 -18.93 -2.69
N LYS A 18 -21.20 -19.52 -2.73
CA LYS A 18 -22.13 -19.58 -1.59
C LYS A 18 -21.78 -20.73 -0.67
N ASP A 19 -22.03 -20.54 0.61
CA ASP A 19 -21.89 -21.56 1.65
C ASP A 19 -20.51 -22.24 1.63
N GLY A 20 -19.48 -21.46 1.33
CA GLY A 20 -18.12 -21.95 1.25
C GLY A 20 -17.37 -21.95 2.57
N SER A 21 -16.22 -22.60 2.56
CA SER A 21 -15.26 -22.54 3.65
C SER A 21 -13.86 -22.16 3.19
N VAL A 22 -13.10 -21.49 4.07
CA VAL A 22 -11.71 -21.11 3.87
C VAL A 22 -10.87 -21.76 4.97
N LEU A 23 -9.90 -22.56 4.58
CA LEU A 23 -8.93 -23.15 5.50
C LEU A 23 -7.62 -22.35 5.48
N ILE A 24 -7.16 -21.96 6.66
CA ILE A 24 -5.96 -21.12 6.85
C ILE A 24 -5.02 -21.83 7.80
N SER A 25 -3.72 -21.91 7.46
CA SER A 25 -2.66 -22.32 8.38
C SER A 25 -1.50 -21.35 8.30
N ASP A 26 -1.02 -20.93 9.45
CA ASP A 26 0.17 -20.11 9.61
C ASP A 26 0.17 -18.86 8.70
N GLY A 27 -0.99 -18.19 8.66
CA GLY A 27 -1.19 -16.97 7.87
C GLY A 27 -1.38 -17.18 6.37
N LYS A 28 -1.49 -18.44 5.91
CA LYS A 28 -1.68 -18.76 4.48
C LYS A 28 -3.01 -19.47 4.25
N ILE A 29 -3.71 -19.08 3.19
CA ILE A 29 -4.88 -19.82 2.72
C ILE A 29 -4.39 -21.13 2.14
N LEU A 30 -4.86 -22.25 2.69
CA LEU A 30 -4.58 -23.60 2.18
C LEU A 30 -5.60 -24.04 1.16
N GLU A 31 -6.87 -23.75 1.43
CA GLU A 31 -7.97 -24.20 0.58
C GLU A 31 -9.16 -23.24 0.67
N VAL A 32 -9.87 -23.10 -0.44
CA VAL A 32 -11.17 -22.45 -0.54
C VAL A 32 -12.10 -23.45 -1.25
N THR A 33 -13.15 -23.87 -0.56
CA THR A 33 -14.04 -24.94 -1.06
C THR A 33 -15.49 -24.64 -0.72
N ASN A 34 -16.40 -25.23 -1.49
CA ASN A 34 -17.83 -25.20 -1.23
C ASN A 34 -18.33 -26.41 -0.41
N SER A 35 -17.42 -27.18 0.17
CA SER A 35 -17.77 -28.35 1.00
C SER A 35 -17.65 -28.04 2.49
N ASP A 36 -18.60 -28.56 3.27
CA ASP A 36 -18.62 -28.48 4.74
C ASP A 36 -17.71 -29.54 5.38
N LEU A 37 -16.47 -29.63 4.94
CA LEU A 37 -15.53 -30.57 5.56
C LEU A 37 -15.14 -30.05 6.94
N ALA A 38 -15.53 -30.79 7.99
CA ALA A 38 -15.04 -30.52 9.34
C ALA A 38 -13.55 -30.87 9.42
N VAL A 39 -12.71 -29.88 9.65
CA VAL A 39 -11.27 -30.06 9.81
C VAL A 39 -10.93 -30.24 11.28
N ILE A 40 -10.50 -31.46 11.63
CA ILE A 40 -10.16 -31.79 13.02
C ILE A 40 -8.99 -30.92 13.49
N GLY A 41 -9.14 -30.28 14.64
CA GLY A 41 -8.12 -29.44 15.25
C GLY A 41 -8.07 -28.00 14.73
N ALA A 42 -8.93 -27.63 13.80
CA ALA A 42 -9.04 -26.24 13.37
C ALA A 42 -9.89 -25.40 14.34
N LYS A 43 -9.47 -24.16 14.56
CA LYS A 43 -10.33 -23.15 15.18
C LYS A 43 -11.39 -22.75 14.15
N VAL A 44 -12.66 -22.98 14.47
CA VAL A 44 -13.77 -22.64 13.58
C VAL A 44 -14.23 -21.20 13.83
N VAL A 45 -14.39 -20.46 12.72
CA VAL A 45 -15.01 -19.12 12.68
C VAL A 45 -16.25 -19.22 11.79
N ASP A 46 -17.43 -19.06 12.37
CA ASP A 46 -18.69 -19.05 11.62
C ASP A 46 -18.95 -17.64 11.07
N ALA A 47 -18.95 -17.50 9.77
CA ALA A 47 -19.24 -16.23 9.08
C ALA A 47 -20.73 -15.89 9.05
N LYS A 48 -21.63 -16.80 9.46
CA LYS A 48 -23.09 -16.54 9.59
C LYS A 48 -23.73 -15.92 8.36
N GLY A 49 -23.34 -16.36 7.18
CA GLY A 49 -23.83 -15.83 5.89
C GLY A 49 -23.20 -14.51 5.47
N MET A 50 -22.20 -13.99 6.21
CA MET A 50 -21.49 -12.79 5.78
C MET A 50 -20.57 -13.05 4.61
N SER A 51 -20.20 -11.98 3.90
CA SER A 51 -19.23 -12.02 2.83
C SER A 51 -17.82 -12.24 3.38
N ILE A 52 -17.11 -13.18 2.77
CA ILE A 52 -15.69 -13.44 3.01
C ILE A 52 -14.95 -12.95 1.77
N VAL A 53 -14.12 -11.96 1.95
CA VAL A 53 -13.33 -11.35 0.86
C VAL A 53 -11.86 -11.26 1.27
N PRO A 54 -10.92 -11.21 0.32
CA PRO A 54 -9.55 -10.83 0.64
C PRO A 54 -9.50 -9.46 1.32
N GLY A 55 -8.58 -9.28 2.26
CA GLY A 55 -8.36 -7.95 2.86
C GLY A 55 -7.96 -6.93 1.81
N PHE A 56 -8.36 -5.67 2.01
CA PHE A 56 -8.04 -4.61 1.07
C PHE A 56 -6.56 -4.24 1.12
N VAL A 57 -6.01 -3.96 -0.06
CA VAL A 57 -4.66 -3.42 -0.22
C VAL A 57 -4.78 -1.92 -0.51
N ALA A 58 -4.38 -1.09 0.44
CA ALA A 58 -4.41 0.36 0.31
C ALA A 58 -3.03 0.85 -0.17
N MET A 59 -2.93 1.25 -1.43
CA MET A 59 -1.66 1.61 -2.08
C MET A 59 -1.45 3.11 -2.23
N ASN A 60 -2.46 3.93 -2.00
CA ASN A 60 -2.41 5.39 -2.06
C ASN A 60 -3.40 5.96 -1.05
N ILE A 61 -2.91 6.22 0.16
CA ILE A 61 -3.67 6.80 1.27
C ILE A 61 -2.77 7.74 2.06
N HIS A 62 -3.19 8.99 2.24
CA HIS A 62 -2.41 10.00 2.96
C HIS A 62 -2.61 9.99 4.47
N GLY A 63 -3.65 9.33 4.95
CA GLY A 63 -3.96 9.25 6.38
C GLY A 63 -5.34 8.69 6.64
N GLY A 64 -5.82 8.83 7.87
CA GLY A 64 -7.15 8.38 8.28
C GLY A 64 -7.38 8.57 9.77
N GLY A 65 -8.66 8.67 10.18
CA GLY A 65 -9.00 8.79 11.59
C GLY A 65 -8.52 10.07 12.27
N GLY A 66 -8.23 11.13 11.50
CA GLY A 66 -7.70 12.40 12.00
C GLY A 66 -6.17 12.49 12.01
N PHE A 67 -5.46 11.49 11.45
CA PHE A 67 -4.00 11.43 11.34
C PHE A 67 -3.55 11.51 9.89
N ASP A 68 -2.41 12.15 9.63
CA ASP A 68 -1.77 12.24 8.31
C ASP A 68 -0.39 11.57 8.34
N PHE A 69 -0.08 10.74 7.36
CA PHE A 69 1.22 10.07 7.28
C PHE A 69 2.37 11.07 7.04
N SER A 70 2.08 12.23 6.46
CA SER A 70 3.08 13.30 6.25
C SER A 70 3.53 13.99 7.55
N GLU A 71 2.86 13.72 8.68
CA GLU A 71 3.36 14.11 10.00
C GLU A 71 4.64 13.35 10.37
N CYS A 72 4.92 12.22 9.74
CA CYS A 72 6.11 11.39 9.94
C CYS A 72 6.34 11.04 11.42
N THR A 73 5.29 10.72 12.16
CA THR A 73 5.34 10.28 13.55
C THR A 73 4.76 8.86 13.71
N GLU A 74 5.25 8.10 14.69
CA GLU A 74 4.70 6.77 14.98
C GLU A 74 3.22 6.85 15.37
N GLU A 75 2.81 7.89 16.09
CA GLU A 75 1.43 8.12 16.50
C GLU A 75 0.51 8.28 15.29
N ALA A 76 0.91 9.13 14.32
CA ALA A 76 0.15 9.34 13.09
C ALA A 76 0.04 8.07 12.26
N PHE A 77 1.15 7.33 12.12
CA PHE A 77 1.15 6.05 11.41
C PHE A 77 0.24 5.03 12.08
N HIS A 78 0.33 4.86 13.39
CA HIS A 78 -0.53 3.95 14.13
C HIS A 78 -2.01 4.33 14.05
N GLY A 79 -2.33 5.61 14.22
CA GLY A 79 -3.70 6.11 14.19
C GLY A 79 -4.35 5.92 12.82
N ALA A 80 -3.67 6.32 11.74
CA ALA A 80 -4.16 6.17 10.38
C ALA A 80 -4.32 4.68 10.00
N VAL A 81 -3.32 3.85 10.31
CA VAL A 81 -3.39 2.39 10.08
C VAL A 81 -4.58 1.78 10.79
N ALA A 82 -4.78 2.09 12.08
CA ALA A 82 -5.89 1.55 12.84
C ALA A 82 -7.26 1.95 12.26
N ALA A 83 -7.38 3.16 11.72
CA ALA A 83 -8.60 3.61 11.05
C ALA A 83 -8.90 2.76 9.81
N HIS A 84 -7.91 2.49 8.97
CA HIS A 84 -8.09 1.67 7.76
C HIS A 84 -8.33 0.18 8.08
N GLN A 85 -7.65 -0.36 9.10
CA GLN A 85 -7.86 -1.76 9.51
C GLN A 85 -9.29 -2.02 9.99
N LYS A 86 -9.94 -1.05 10.65
CA LYS A 86 -11.36 -1.16 11.03
C LYS A 86 -12.30 -1.34 9.83
N HIS A 87 -11.86 -0.92 8.65
CA HIS A 87 -12.61 -1.02 7.40
C HIS A 87 -12.07 -2.11 6.46
N GLY A 88 -11.26 -3.05 6.98
CA GLY A 88 -10.84 -4.25 6.27
C GLY A 88 -9.55 -4.12 5.45
N ALA A 89 -8.79 -3.03 5.60
CA ALA A 89 -7.46 -2.96 5.00
C ALA A 89 -6.50 -3.86 5.80
N THR A 90 -5.88 -4.82 5.12
CA THR A 90 -4.91 -5.76 5.70
C THR A 90 -3.49 -5.48 5.24
N THR A 91 -3.35 -4.71 4.15
CA THR A 91 -2.06 -4.28 3.60
C THR A 91 -2.14 -2.80 3.30
N ILE A 92 -1.16 -2.05 3.78
CA ILE A 92 -1.15 -0.59 3.69
C ILE A 92 0.23 -0.12 3.25
N PHE A 93 0.24 0.78 2.26
CA PHE A 93 1.39 1.57 1.87
C PHE A 93 1.09 3.02 2.25
N PRO A 94 1.56 3.50 3.41
CA PRO A 94 1.43 4.89 3.80
C PRO A 94 1.94 5.80 2.70
N THR A 95 1.12 6.76 2.28
CA THR A 95 1.49 7.74 1.27
C THR A 95 1.89 9.03 1.96
N VAL A 96 3.14 9.42 1.78
CA VAL A 96 3.71 10.63 2.35
C VAL A 96 3.96 11.63 1.25
N LEU A 97 3.36 12.82 1.40
CA LEU A 97 3.68 13.95 0.57
C LEU A 97 5.01 14.55 1.04
N ALA A 98 6.01 14.48 0.18
CA ALA A 98 7.36 14.93 0.48
C ALA A 98 7.74 16.14 -0.40
N PRO A 99 7.53 17.36 0.05
CA PRO A 99 7.93 18.57 -0.69
C PRO A 99 9.46 18.72 -0.74
N GLU A 100 10.17 18.05 0.13
CA GLU A 100 11.65 18.06 0.23
C GLU A 100 12.18 16.70 0.72
N ILE A 101 13.44 16.42 0.45
CA ILE A 101 14.09 15.14 0.78
C ILE A 101 14.09 14.84 2.27
N GLY A 102 14.26 15.86 3.12
CA GLY A 102 14.25 15.66 4.56
C GLY A 102 12.97 15.06 5.14
N VAL A 103 11.84 15.21 4.42
CA VAL A 103 10.58 14.55 4.79
C VAL A 103 10.65 13.05 4.48
N ILE A 104 11.28 12.67 3.36
CA ILE A 104 11.48 11.27 3.00
C ILE A 104 12.29 10.54 4.06
N ASP A 105 13.37 11.14 4.56
CA ASP A 105 14.21 10.56 5.60
C ASP A 105 13.43 10.25 6.88
N LYS A 106 12.59 11.19 7.30
CA LYS A 106 11.73 11.00 8.49
C LYS A 106 10.69 9.90 8.25
N ALA A 107 10.05 9.91 7.08
CA ALA A 107 9.04 8.92 6.73
C ALA A 107 9.64 7.51 6.66
N VAL A 108 10.83 7.37 6.06
CA VAL A 108 11.59 6.11 6.00
C VAL A 108 11.87 5.58 7.41
N ALA A 109 12.38 6.42 8.30
CA ALA A 109 12.71 6.01 9.66
C ALA A 109 11.48 5.45 10.42
N VAL A 110 10.34 6.13 10.33
CA VAL A 110 9.09 5.66 10.96
C VAL A 110 8.59 4.39 10.30
N CYS A 111 8.58 4.33 8.96
CA CYS A 111 8.09 3.18 8.22
C CYS A 111 8.90 1.92 8.51
N GLU A 112 10.23 2.02 8.53
CA GLU A 112 11.11 0.90 8.87
C GLU A 112 10.87 0.38 10.28
N GLU A 113 10.66 1.27 11.26
CA GLU A 113 10.31 0.87 12.62
C GLU A 113 8.98 0.10 12.67
N MET A 114 7.97 0.60 11.94
CA MET A 114 6.68 -0.06 11.85
C MET A 114 6.76 -1.42 11.15
N MET A 115 7.61 -1.57 10.12
CA MET A 115 7.80 -2.81 9.38
C MET A 115 8.57 -3.88 10.18
N ARG A 116 9.33 -3.52 11.21
CA ARG A 116 9.99 -4.48 12.11
C ARG A 116 9.00 -5.34 12.89
N LYS A 117 7.78 -4.87 13.08
CA LYS A 117 6.71 -5.64 13.71
C LYS A 117 6.27 -6.73 12.74
N LYS A 118 6.59 -7.99 13.07
CA LYS A 118 6.11 -9.14 12.31
C LYS A 118 4.56 -9.11 12.28
N ASP A 119 3.99 -9.42 11.13
CA ASP A 119 2.55 -9.44 10.90
C ASP A 119 1.86 -8.06 10.95
N GLY A 120 2.62 -6.96 10.86
CA GLY A 120 2.06 -5.62 10.67
C GLY A 120 1.47 -5.43 9.27
N PRO A 121 0.51 -4.51 9.10
CA PRO A 121 -0.15 -4.26 7.82
C PRO A 121 0.70 -3.41 6.86
N ILE A 122 1.75 -2.75 7.32
CA ILE A 122 2.61 -1.91 6.49
C ILE A 122 3.66 -2.80 5.80
N LEU A 123 3.65 -2.81 4.46
CA LEU A 123 4.61 -3.56 3.64
C LEU A 123 5.59 -2.66 2.89
N GLY A 124 5.48 -1.36 3.03
CA GLY A 124 6.36 -0.39 2.41
C GLY A 124 5.76 1.00 2.42
N LEU A 125 6.51 1.95 1.90
CA LEU A 125 6.20 3.37 1.84
C LEU A 125 5.91 3.78 0.41
N HIS A 126 4.92 4.62 0.22
CA HIS A 126 4.66 5.36 -1.00
C HIS A 126 5.04 6.82 -0.79
N ILE A 127 5.88 7.36 -1.67
CA ILE A 127 6.32 8.76 -1.65
C ILE A 127 5.72 9.50 -2.83
N GLU A 128 5.14 10.66 -2.58
CA GLU A 128 4.73 11.62 -3.59
C GLU A 128 5.62 12.87 -3.51
N GLY A 129 6.44 13.08 -4.54
CA GLY A 129 7.41 14.18 -4.61
C GLY A 129 8.81 13.80 -4.08
N PRO A 130 9.74 14.77 -4.01
CA PRO A 130 9.59 16.19 -4.33
C PRO A 130 9.62 16.52 -5.82
N TYR A 131 9.86 15.55 -6.69
CA TYR A 131 10.04 15.71 -8.13
C TYR A 131 8.69 15.78 -8.85
N LEU A 132 7.87 16.77 -8.50
CA LEU A 132 6.54 16.97 -9.06
C LEU A 132 6.45 18.31 -9.79
N ASN A 133 5.66 18.32 -10.87
CA ASN A 133 5.40 19.53 -11.63
C ASN A 133 4.38 20.41 -10.88
N PRO A 134 4.73 21.63 -10.46
CA PRO A 134 3.84 22.50 -9.70
C PRO A 134 2.50 22.78 -10.39
N LYS A 135 2.48 22.81 -11.74
CA LYS A 135 1.25 23.03 -12.50
C LYS A 135 0.26 21.89 -12.39
N MET A 136 0.75 20.65 -12.22
CA MET A 136 -0.06 19.44 -12.08
C MET A 136 -0.32 19.10 -10.62
N ALA A 137 0.59 19.49 -9.74
CA ALA A 137 0.57 19.18 -8.32
C ALA A 137 0.16 20.38 -7.44
N ALA A 138 -0.53 21.38 -8.00
CA ALA A 138 -0.92 22.60 -7.27
C ALA A 138 -1.75 22.32 -6.00
N SER A 139 -2.53 21.22 -5.97
CA SER A 139 -3.27 20.79 -4.79
C SER A 139 -2.37 20.24 -3.67
N LEU A 140 -1.11 19.94 -3.97
CA LEU A 140 -0.14 19.36 -3.04
C LEU A 140 0.79 20.42 -2.42
N PHE A 141 0.48 21.71 -2.60
CA PHE A 141 1.27 22.84 -2.07
C PHE A 141 2.74 22.85 -2.52
N ILE A 142 3.00 22.36 -3.73
CA ILE A 142 4.33 22.38 -4.35
C ILE A 142 4.44 23.64 -5.20
N ASP A 143 5.19 24.62 -4.69
CA ASP A 143 5.28 25.96 -5.30
C ASP A 143 6.39 26.07 -6.34
N LYS A 144 7.35 25.14 -6.34
CA LYS A 144 8.52 25.18 -7.20
C LYS A 144 8.76 23.86 -7.90
N GLU A 145 9.19 23.95 -9.16
CA GLU A 145 9.74 22.79 -9.86
C GLU A 145 11.03 22.36 -9.18
N ASN A 146 11.11 21.08 -8.83
CA ASN A 146 12.30 20.47 -8.26
C ASN A 146 12.83 19.45 -9.27
N PRO A 147 13.91 19.78 -10.01
CA PRO A 147 14.51 18.85 -10.96
C PRO A 147 14.98 17.57 -10.24
N ALA A 148 14.75 16.43 -10.86
CA ALA A 148 15.20 15.17 -10.26
C ALA A 148 16.72 15.03 -10.36
N ASP A 149 17.41 14.94 -9.23
CA ASP A 149 18.84 14.66 -9.16
C ASP A 149 19.09 13.15 -9.11
N PRO A 150 19.72 12.53 -10.13
CA PRO A 150 20.01 11.11 -10.15
C PRO A 150 20.89 10.63 -9.01
N LYS A 151 21.74 11.47 -8.45
CA LYS A 151 22.55 11.09 -7.29
C LYS A 151 21.70 10.99 -6.03
N GLU A 152 20.86 11.99 -5.82
CA GLU A 152 20.01 12.09 -4.64
C GLU A 152 19.01 10.93 -4.55
N TYR A 153 18.22 10.67 -5.60
CA TYR A 153 17.23 9.60 -5.53
C TYR A 153 17.85 8.19 -5.53
N LYS A 154 19.00 7.98 -6.20
CA LYS A 154 19.71 6.70 -6.14
C LYS A 154 20.24 6.43 -4.74
N GLU A 155 20.87 7.43 -4.11
CA GLU A 155 21.37 7.30 -2.74
C GLU A 155 20.24 6.94 -1.76
N ILE A 156 19.06 7.54 -1.91
CA ILE A 156 17.90 7.21 -1.09
C ILE A 156 17.45 5.77 -1.33
N LEU A 157 17.30 5.35 -2.59
CA LEU A 157 16.83 4.01 -2.94
C LEU A 157 17.83 2.89 -2.58
N GLU A 158 19.13 3.19 -2.61
CA GLU A 158 20.17 2.25 -2.20
C GLU A 158 20.23 2.07 -0.67
N ARG A 159 19.79 3.07 0.08
CA ARG A 159 19.83 3.09 1.55
C ARG A 159 18.70 2.32 2.21
N THR A 160 17.56 2.18 1.54
CA THR A 160 16.37 1.56 2.12
C THR A 160 15.56 0.74 1.14
N ASP A 161 15.05 -0.38 1.61
CA ASP A 161 14.09 -1.21 0.87
C ASP A 161 12.62 -0.88 1.21
N CYS A 162 12.36 0.06 2.10
CA CYS A 162 11.00 0.34 2.53
C CYS A 162 10.20 1.15 1.49
N ILE A 163 10.85 1.95 0.63
CA ILE A 163 10.14 2.68 -0.44
C ILE A 163 9.76 1.69 -1.55
N LYS A 164 8.47 1.46 -1.72
CA LYS A 164 7.94 0.54 -2.74
C LYS A 164 7.28 1.24 -3.92
N ARG A 165 6.94 2.50 -3.74
CA ARG A 165 6.39 3.36 -4.78
C ARG A 165 6.88 4.78 -4.59
N TRP A 166 7.23 5.43 -5.70
CA TRP A 166 7.64 6.83 -5.72
C TRP A 166 7.04 7.51 -6.94
N ASP A 167 6.15 8.45 -6.70
CA ASP A 167 5.50 9.21 -7.77
C ASP A 167 6.30 10.47 -8.08
N SER A 168 6.56 10.67 -9.36
CA SER A 168 7.26 11.84 -9.90
C SER A 168 6.59 12.30 -11.18
N SER A 169 6.82 13.56 -11.56
CA SER A 169 6.38 14.12 -12.83
C SER A 169 7.44 13.84 -13.90
N PRO A 170 7.15 12.98 -14.87
CA PRO A 170 8.15 12.50 -15.83
C PRO A 170 8.66 13.60 -16.79
N GLU A 171 7.92 14.69 -16.93
CA GLU A 171 8.25 15.80 -17.81
C GLU A 171 9.24 16.81 -17.22
N ILE A 172 9.53 16.73 -15.89
CA ILE A 172 10.51 17.65 -15.30
C ILE A 172 11.95 17.25 -15.66
N PRO A 173 12.88 18.23 -15.72
CA PRO A 173 14.27 17.96 -16.01
C PRO A 173 14.90 16.94 -15.03
N GLY A 174 15.68 16.02 -15.57
CA GLY A 174 16.35 14.98 -14.78
C GLY A 174 15.50 13.76 -14.44
N CYS A 175 14.20 13.76 -14.75
CA CYS A 175 13.37 12.59 -14.55
C CYS A 175 13.68 11.46 -15.55
N LEU A 176 13.43 10.22 -15.11
CA LEU A 176 13.80 8.99 -15.81
C LEU A 176 13.13 8.78 -17.18
N LEU A 177 12.09 9.54 -17.52
CA LEU A 177 11.37 9.36 -18.78
C LEU A 177 12.24 9.60 -20.02
N TYR A 178 13.24 10.45 -19.91
CA TYR A 178 14.21 10.68 -20.98
C TYR A 178 15.19 9.53 -21.19
N THR A 179 15.25 8.59 -20.24
CA THR A 179 16.15 7.43 -20.29
C THR A 179 15.42 6.11 -20.47
N SER A 180 14.10 6.10 -20.39
CA SER A 180 13.29 4.89 -20.50
C SER A 180 12.16 5.10 -21.51
N PRO A 181 12.35 4.72 -22.80
CA PRO A 181 11.32 4.90 -23.82
C PRO A 181 10.05 4.15 -23.43
N SER A 182 8.95 4.88 -23.38
CA SER A 182 7.62 4.35 -23.12
C SER A 182 6.91 4.05 -24.44
N PRO A 183 6.06 3.03 -24.53
CA PRO A 183 5.18 2.83 -25.67
C PRO A 183 4.26 4.03 -25.97
N ARG A 184 4.07 4.93 -25.01
CA ARG A 184 3.33 6.19 -25.19
C ARG A 184 4.12 7.23 -25.99
N ASP A 185 5.45 7.19 -25.91
CA ASP A 185 6.32 8.15 -26.61
C ASP A 185 6.35 7.88 -28.13
N GLN A 186 6.04 6.65 -28.53
CA GLN A 186 5.99 6.24 -29.95
C GLN A 186 4.67 6.60 -30.63
N ARG A 187 3.66 6.98 -29.90
CA ARG A 187 2.40 7.46 -30.43
C ARG A 187 2.36 8.95 -30.23
N GLY A 188 2.76 9.70 -31.25
CA GLY A 188 2.59 11.15 -31.23
C GLY A 188 1.22 11.45 -30.59
N THR A 189 1.22 12.24 -29.56
CA THR A 189 0.04 12.64 -28.80
C THR A 189 -1.05 13.05 -29.77
N ARG A 190 -2.04 12.20 -29.95
CA ARG A 190 -3.28 12.63 -30.57
C ARG A 190 -3.98 13.49 -29.55
N MET A 191 -3.84 14.79 -29.70
CA MET A 191 -4.77 15.76 -29.12
C MET A 191 -6.14 15.57 -29.70
#